data_53fc1dcaf760c25df282c05a5888e30e
#
_entry.id   53fc1dcaf760c25df282c05a5888e30e
#
_cell.length_a   1.000
_cell.length_b   1.000
_cell.length_c   1.000
_cell.angle_alpha   90.00
_cell.angle_beta   90.00
_cell.angle_gamma   90.00
#
_symmetry.space_group_name_H-M   'P 1'
#
loop_
_entity.id
_entity.type
_entity.pdbx_description
1 polymer ?
#
loop_
_entity_poly.entity_id
_entity_poly.type
_entity_poly.pdbx_seq_one_letter_code
_entity_poly.pdbx_strand_id
1 'polypeptide(L)'
;MVEWIKSKFEIKEILKFLVGGGSAVVVDALFYAILKAHIDFSVAKAISYILGAFVGFIINKLWTFESKKFKVAEIYKYIILYACSALVNTGVNKFVIWVIPSTVFAFLCATGTSTVMNFLGQKFLVFRKDEK
;
A
#
# COMPACT_ATOMS: atom_id res chain seq x y z
N MET A 1 22.94 14.23 11.18
CA MET A 1 22.01 13.10 11.36
C MET A 1 20.55 13.48 11.14
N VAL A 2 20.10 14.51 11.82
CA VAL A 2 18.71 14.94 11.68
C VAL A 2 18.41 15.36 10.24
N GLU A 3 19.33 16.05 9.62
CA GLU A 3 19.15 16.50 8.25
C GLU A 3 19.13 15.34 7.27
N TRP A 4 19.93 14.28 7.55
CA TRP A 4 19.91 13.08 6.73
C TRP A 4 18.54 12.42 6.80
N ILE A 5 17.97 12.32 7.99
CA ILE A 5 16.65 11.74 8.17
C ILE A 5 15.61 12.55 7.45
N LYS A 6 15.68 13.89 7.56
CA LYS A 6 14.72 14.74 6.88
C LYS A 6 14.78 14.60 5.37
N SER A 7 15.99 14.40 4.81
CA SER A 7 16.12 14.25 3.37
C SER A 7 15.55 12.91 2.91
N LYS A 8 15.56 11.90 3.79
CA LYS A 8 15.02 10.58 3.44
C LYS A 8 13.50 10.50 3.61
N PHE A 9 12.94 11.25 4.56
CA PHE A 9 11.54 11.11 4.92
C PHE A 9 10.85 12.47 4.89
N GLU A 10 10.74 13.04 3.68
CA GLU A 10 10.06 14.30 3.53
C GLU A 10 8.57 14.13 3.78
N ILE A 11 8.00 15.08 4.49
CA ILE A 11 6.57 15.06 4.79
C ILE A 11 5.76 15.08 3.50
N LYS A 12 6.23 15.82 2.51
CA LYS A 12 5.55 15.89 1.21
C LYS A 12 5.43 14.51 0.57
N GLU A 13 6.50 13.72 0.64
CA GLU A 13 6.49 12.39 0.07
C GLU A 13 5.50 11.48 0.80
N ILE A 14 5.48 11.59 2.13
CA ILE A 14 4.55 10.80 2.93
C ILE A 14 3.11 11.16 2.60
N LEU A 15 2.83 12.46 2.46
CA LEU A 15 1.48 12.90 2.12
C LEU A 15 1.07 12.42 0.73
N LYS A 16 1.99 12.45 -0.24
CA LYS A 16 1.70 11.92 -1.57
C LYS A 16 1.41 10.43 -1.52
N PHE A 17 2.16 9.71 -0.69
CA PHE A 17 1.94 8.27 -0.54
C PHE A 17 0.55 8.00 0.01
N LEU A 18 0.12 8.79 1.00
CA LEU A 18 -1.20 8.62 1.59
C LEU A 18 -2.30 8.95 0.58
N VAL A 19 -2.09 9.96 -0.26
CA VAL A 19 -3.05 10.28 -1.32
C VAL A 19 -3.13 9.14 -2.33
N GLY A 20 -1.98 8.58 -2.70
CA GLY A 20 -1.96 7.43 -3.61
C GLY A 20 -2.71 6.24 -3.04
N GLY A 21 -2.47 5.95 -1.75
CA GLY A 21 -3.17 4.85 -1.09
C GLY A 21 -4.67 5.12 -0.98
N GLY A 22 -5.03 6.36 -0.66
CA GLY A 22 -6.44 6.73 -0.60
C GLY A 22 -7.11 6.60 -1.96
N SER A 23 -6.41 6.97 -3.03
CA SER A 23 -6.92 6.82 -4.38
C SER A 23 -7.15 5.34 -4.70
N ALA A 24 -6.22 4.48 -4.30
CA ALA A 24 -6.37 3.04 -4.51
C ALA A 24 -7.61 2.52 -3.81
N VAL A 25 -7.85 2.97 -2.58
CA VAL A 25 -9.03 2.54 -1.83
C VAL A 25 -10.31 3.02 -2.50
N VAL A 26 -10.33 4.25 -3.00
CA VAL A 26 -11.51 4.79 -3.69
C VAL A 26 -11.80 3.98 -4.94
N VAL A 27 -10.76 3.68 -5.73
CA VAL A 27 -10.94 2.88 -6.94
C VAL A 27 -11.48 1.49 -6.59
N ASP A 28 -10.90 0.87 -5.57
CA ASP A 28 -11.35 -0.44 -5.10
C ASP A 28 -12.83 -0.37 -4.74
N ALA A 29 -13.22 0.60 -3.92
CA ALA A 29 -14.60 0.71 -3.45
C ALA A 29 -15.57 0.95 -4.60
N LEU A 30 -15.21 1.82 -5.54
CA LEU A 30 -16.08 2.13 -6.66
C LEU A 30 -16.28 0.90 -7.56
N PHE A 31 -15.20 0.23 -7.93
CA PHE A 31 -15.33 -0.94 -8.78
C PHE A 31 -16.01 -2.09 -8.07
N TYR A 32 -15.75 -2.24 -6.77
CA TYR A 32 -16.46 -3.27 -6.02
C TYR A 32 -17.97 -3.02 -6.04
N ALA A 33 -18.38 -1.77 -5.80
CA ALA A 33 -19.80 -1.43 -5.80
C ALA A 33 -20.46 -1.72 -7.14
N ILE A 34 -19.73 -1.44 -8.23
CA ILE A 34 -20.27 -1.69 -9.57
C ILE A 34 -20.31 -3.17 -9.89
N LEU A 35 -19.20 -3.87 -9.63
CA LEU A 35 -19.06 -5.27 -10.04
C LEU A 35 -19.93 -6.21 -9.22
N LYS A 36 -20.12 -5.93 -7.93
CA LYS A 36 -20.89 -6.84 -7.09
C LYS A 36 -22.34 -6.95 -7.52
N ALA A 37 -22.82 -5.98 -8.29
CA ALA A 37 -24.18 -6.00 -8.81
C ALA A 37 -24.33 -6.96 -9.99
N HIS A 38 -23.23 -7.39 -10.59
CA HIS A 38 -23.25 -8.19 -11.82
C HIS A 38 -22.58 -9.55 -11.66
N ILE A 39 -21.66 -9.70 -10.72
CA ILE A 39 -20.92 -10.94 -10.56
C ILE A 39 -20.81 -11.28 -9.07
N ASP A 40 -20.32 -12.49 -8.77
CA ASP A 40 -20.15 -12.92 -7.40
C ASP A 40 -19.33 -11.90 -6.60
N PHE A 41 -19.76 -11.62 -5.37
CA PHE A 41 -19.13 -10.55 -4.60
C PHE A 41 -17.66 -10.86 -4.23
N SER A 42 -17.31 -12.13 -4.06
CA SER A 42 -15.92 -12.48 -3.77
C SER A 42 -15.02 -12.21 -4.97
N VAL A 43 -15.49 -12.55 -6.16
CA VAL A 43 -14.77 -12.25 -7.40
C VAL A 43 -14.70 -10.75 -7.62
N ALA A 44 -15.83 -10.06 -7.38
CA ALA A 44 -15.87 -8.61 -7.51
C ALA A 44 -14.85 -7.94 -6.59
N LYS A 45 -14.73 -8.43 -5.35
CA LYS A 45 -13.79 -7.86 -4.40
C LYS A 45 -12.34 -8.08 -4.85
N ALA A 46 -12.05 -9.26 -5.37
CA ALA A 46 -10.69 -9.56 -5.86
C ALA A 46 -10.33 -8.65 -7.03
N ILE A 47 -11.24 -8.50 -7.99
CA ILE A 47 -10.96 -7.68 -9.15
C ILE A 47 -10.82 -6.20 -8.77
N SER A 48 -11.73 -5.69 -7.94
CA SER A 48 -11.67 -4.30 -7.53
C SER A 48 -10.39 -3.99 -6.74
N TYR A 49 -9.97 -4.93 -5.89
CA TYR A 49 -8.74 -4.76 -5.13
C TYR A 49 -7.53 -4.68 -6.07
N ILE A 50 -7.49 -5.55 -7.08
CA ILE A 50 -6.39 -5.53 -8.04
C ILE A 50 -6.36 -4.22 -8.80
N LEU A 51 -7.54 -3.72 -9.22
CA LEU A 51 -7.60 -2.45 -9.93
C LEU A 51 -7.13 -1.30 -9.05
N GLY A 52 -7.55 -1.31 -7.79
CA GLY A 52 -7.09 -0.29 -6.84
C GLY A 52 -5.59 -0.35 -6.64
N ALA A 53 -5.05 -1.57 -6.48
CA ALA A 53 -3.62 -1.74 -6.29
C ALA A 53 -2.85 -1.26 -7.51
N PHE A 54 -3.38 -1.49 -8.71
CA PHE A 54 -2.73 -1.03 -9.94
C PHE A 54 -2.68 0.50 -9.99
N VAL A 55 -3.79 1.16 -9.65
CA VAL A 55 -3.82 2.62 -9.61
C VAL A 55 -2.82 3.15 -8.57
N GLY A 56 -2.79 2.52 -7.39
CA GLY A 56 -1.82 2.90 -6.36
C GLY A 56 -0.40 2.74 -6.85
N PHE A 57 -0.12 1.65 -7.57
CA PHE A 57 1.20 1.40 -8.13
C PHE A 57 1.62 2.54 -9.06
N ILE A 58 0.73 2.92 -9.99
CA ILE A 58 1.03 3.96 -10.96
C ILE A 58 1.25 5.31 -10.28
N ILE A 59 0.37 5.67 -9.35
CA ILE A 59 0.48 6.95 -8.65
C ILE A 59 1.77 7.00 -7.84
N ASN A 60 2.06 5.95 -7.10
CA ASN A 60 3.25 5.96 -6.27
C ASN A 60 4.52 5.91 -7.11
N LYS A 61 4.49 5.14 -8.20
CA LYS A 61 5.66 5.08 -9.08
C LYS A 61 5.97 6.44 -9.68
N LEU A 62 4.97 7.10 -10.26
CA LEU A 62 5.23 8.30 -11.05
C LEU A 62 5.22 9.58 -10.22
N TRP A 63 4.38 9.64 -9.21
CA TRP A 63 4.18 10.87 -8.46
C TRP A 63 4.87 10.86 -7.10
N THR A 64 4.62 9.83 -6.31
CA THR A 64 5.15 9.79 -4.95
C THR A 64 6.66 9.59 -4.93
N PHE A 65 7.14 8.58 -5.64
CA PHE A 65 8.54 8.20 -5.60
C PHE A 65 9.29 8.55 -6.88
N GLU A 66 8.60 9.10 -7.88
CA GLU A 66 9.21 9.65 -9.09
C GLU A 66 10.15 8.67 -9.79
N SER A 67 9.73 7.41 -9.86
CA SER A 67 10.46 6.40 -10.60
C SER A 67 9.93 6.41 -12.03
N LYS A 68 10.67 7.06 -12.92
CA LYS A 68 10.14 7.32 -14.26
C LYS A 68 10.41 6.21 -15.26
N LYS A 69 11.49 5.46 -15.06
CA LYS A 69 11.78 4.34 -15.94
C LYS A 69 10.92 3.15 -15.58
N PHE A 70 10.35 2.50 -16.59
CA PHE A 70 9.55 1.32 -16.34
C PHE A 70 10.47 0.10 -16.22
N LYS A 71 10.34 -0.61 -15.11
CA LYS A 71 11.12 -1.82 -14.86
C LYS A 71 10.16 -2.94 -14.48
N VAL A 72 10.27 -4.07 -15.16
CA VAL A 72 9.43 -5.22 -14.85
C VAL A 72 9.66 -5.66 -13.40
N ALA A 73 10.90 -5.54 -12.92
CA ALA A 73 11.22 -5.92 -11.56
C ALA A 73 10.39 -5.17 -10.52
N GLU A 74 10.00 -3.92 -10.82
CA GLU A 74 9.15 -3.16 -9.90
C GLU A 74 7.81 -3.83 -9.68
N ILE A 75 7.26 -4.42 -10.74
CA ILE A 75 5.97 -5.10 -10.63
C ILE A 75 6.07 -6.30 -9.70
N TYR A 76 7.09 -7.13 -9.88
CA TYR A 76 7.28 -8.29 -9.01
C TYR A 76 7.51 -7.90 -7.57
N LYS A 77 8.35 -6.89 -7.36
CA LYS A 77 8.66 -6.45 -6.01
C LYS A 77 7.43 -5.86 -5.33
N TYR A 78 6.62 -5.12 -6.08
CA TYR A 78 5.40 -4.53 -5.56
C TYR A 78 4.41 -5.62 -5.12
N ILE A 79 4.24 -6.65 -5.96
CA ILE A 79 3.34 -7.76 -5.64
C ILE A 79 3.81 -8.49 -4.39
N ILE A 80 5.12 -8.79 -4.33
CA ILE A 80 5.67 -9.49 -3.18
C ILE A 80 5.53 -8.65 -1.91
N LEU A 81 5.79 -7.36 -2.03
CA LEU A 81 5.66 -6.46 -0.88
C LEU A 81 4.21 -6.43 -0.38
N TYR A 82 3.25 -6.35 -1.29
CA TYR A 82 1.85 -6.34 -0.89
C TYR A 82 1.44 -7.65 -0.22
N ALA A 83 1.93 -8.76 -0.74
CA ALA A 83 1.63 -10.06 -0.12
C ALA A 83 2.21 -10.13 1.30
N CYS A 84 3.47 -9.69 1.45
CA CYS A 84 4.10 -9.69 2.78
C CYS A 84 3.39 -8.75 3.72
N SER A 85 3.01 -7.58 3.22
CA SER A 85 2.31 -6.58 4.01
C SER A 85 0.95 -7.10 4.47
N ALA A 86 0.24 -7.83 3.60
CA ALA A 86 -1.04 -8.42 3.96
C ALA A 86 -0.88 -9.45 5.08
N LEU A 87 0.17 -10.25 4.99
CA LEU A 87 0.44 -11.25 6.04
C LEU A 87 0.77 -10.57 7.36
N VAL A 88 1.59 -9.52 7.32
CA VAL A 88 1.93 -8.78 8.54
C VAL A 88 0.68 -8.12 9.12
N ASN A 89 -0.15 -7.54 8.26
CA ASN A 89 -1.40 -6.91 8.70
C ASN A 89 -2.27 -7.91 9.46
N THR A 90 -2.47 -9.09 8.86
CA THR A 90 -3.27 -10.14 9.48
C THR A 90 -2.67 -10.60 10.80
N GLY A 91 -1.35 -10.79 10.82
CA GLY A 91 -0.68 -11.25 12.03
C GLY A 91 -0.76 -10.24 13.16
N VAL A 92 -0.54 -8.97 12.86
CA VAL A 92 -0.63 -7.91 13.87
C VAL A 92 -2.06 -7.81 14.39
N ASN A 93 -3.05 -7.89 13.50
CA ASN A 93 -4.44 -7.82 13.90
C ASN A 93 -4.78 -8.93 14.88
N LYS A 94 -4.39 -10.16 14.56
CA LYS A 94 -4.67 -11.30 15.43
C LYS A 94 -3.94 -11.19 16.77
N PHE A 95 -2.68 -10.77 16.72
CA PHE A 95 -1.89 -10.65 17.95
C PHE A 95 -2.49 -9.60 18.89
N VAL A 96 -2.84 -8.44 18.32
CA VAL A 96 -3.39 -7.36 19.16
C VAL A 96 -4.72 -7.74 19.76
N ILE A 97 -5.58 -8.39 18.98
CA ILE A 97 -6.89 -8.84 19.52
C ILE A 97 -6.67 -9.83 20.66
N TRP A 98 -5.66 -10.68 20.54
CA TRP A 98 -5.34 -11.64 21.58
C TRP A 98 -4.93 -10.96 22.88
N VAL A 99 -4.18 -9.86 22.77
CA VAL A 99 -3.70 -9.14 23.96
C VAL A 99 -4.74 -8.15 24.46
N ILE A 100 -5.34 -7.40 23.58
CA ILE A 100 -6.34 -6.37 23.89
C ILE A 100 -7.57 -6.63 23.04
N PRO A 101 -8.68 -7.08 23.65
CA PRO A 101 -9.87 -7.47 22.87
C PRO A 101 -10.63 -6.25 22.35
N SER A 102 -10.01 -5.53 21.43
CA SER A 102 -10.61 -4.37 20.77
C SER A 102 -10.35 -4.49 19.28
N THR A 103 -11.41 -4.71 18.49
CA THR A 103 -11.26 -4.85 17.05
C THR A 103 -10.81 -3.55 16.40
N VAL A 104 -11.28 -2.41 16.93
CA VAL A 104 -10.87 -1.11 16.37
C VAL A 104 -9.38 -0.86 16.60
N PHE A 105 -8.93 -1.11 17.83
CA PHE A 105 -7.52 -0.90 18.15
C PHE A 105 -6.63 -1.83 17.33
N ALA A 106 -7.05 -3.11 17.20
CA ALA A 106 -6.30 -4.08 16.40
C ALA A 106 -6.25 -3.66 14.93
N PHE A 107 -7.36 -3.16 14.40
CA PHE A 107 -7.40 -2.71 13.02
C PHE A 107 -6.43 -1.54 12.80
N LEU A 108 -6.43 -0.59 13.72
CA LEU A 108 -5.54 0.57 13.59
C LEU A 108 -4.07 0.17 13.66
N CYS A 109 -3.72 -0.72 14.59
CA CYS A 109 -2.35 -1.20 14.70
C CYS A 109 -1.91 -1.96 13.45
N ALA A 110 -2.78 -2.83 12.94
CA ALA A 110 -2.46 -3.62 11.76
C ALA A 110 -2.32 -2.71 10.54
N THR A 111 -3.26 -1.79 10.37
CA THR A 111 -3.24 -0.87 9.23
C THR A 111 -2.03 0.04 9.28
N GLY A 112 -1.71 0.57 10.47
CA GLY A 112 -0.54 1.42 10.63
C GLY A 112 0.74 0.69 10.29
N THR A 113 0.88 -0.54 10.80
CA THR A 113 2.07 -1.35 10.54
C THR A 113 2.24 -1.64 9.06
N SER A 114 1.16 -2.10 8.42
CA SER A 114 1.28 -2.44 6.99
C SER A 114 1.47 -1.19 6.13
N THR A 115 0.90 -0.05 6.53
CA THR A 115 1.11 1.19 5.79
C THR A 115 2.56 1.63 5.84
N VAL A 116 3.19 1.58 7.03
CA VAL A 116 4.60 1.90 7.16
C VAL A 116 5.44 0.94 6.35
N MET A 117 5.13 -0.35 6.43
CA MET A 117 5.86 -1.36 5.68
C MET A 117 5.76 -1.11 4.17
N ASN A 118 4.56 -0.78 3.68
CA ASN A 118 4.38 -0.48 2.27
C ASN A 118 5.15 0.77 1.86
N PHE A 119 5.13 1.80 2.68
CA PHE A 119 5.86 3.03 2.36
C PHE A 119 7.35 2.75 2.25
N LEU A 120 7.91 2.11 3.27
CA LEU A 120 9.36 1.83 3.29
C LEU A 120 9.76 0.87 2.19
N GLY A 121 8.95 -0.17 1.98
CA GLY A 121 9.23 -1.14 0.94
C GLY A 121 9.17 -0.54 -0.45
N GLN A 122 8.16 0.31 -0.70
CA GLN A 122 8.06 0.95 -2.00
C GLN A 122 9.19 1.95 -2.22
N LYS A 123 9.52 2.72 -1.20
CA LYS A 123 10.56 3.73 -1.32
C LYS A 123 11.94 3.13 -1.54
N PHE A 124 12.28 2.09 -0.79
CA PHE A 124 13.65 1.59 -0.78
C PHE A 124 13.88 0.32 -1.57
N LEU A 125 12.83 -0.42 -1.91
CA LEU A 125 12.98 -1.69 -2.62
C LEU A 125 12.31 -1.68 -3.99
N VAL A 126 11.08 -1.21 -4.07
CA VAL A 126 10.32 -1.28 -5.31
C VAL A 126 10.70 -0.15 -6.27
N PHE A 127 10.57 1.08 -5.81
CA PHE A 127 10.81 2.27 -6.63
C PHE A 127 12.13 2.93 -6.28
N ARG A 128 13.11 2.11 -5.99
CA ARG A 128 14.42 2.61 -5.61
C ARG A 128 15.02 3.42 -6.73
N LYS A 129 15.42 4.65 -6.42
CA LYS A 129 16.06 5.50 -7.38
C LYS A 129 17.49 5.05 -7.60
N ASP A 130 17.93 5.06 -8.87
CA ASP A 130 19.31 4.77 -9.17
C ASP A 130 20.16 5.94 -8.74
N GLU A 131 21.27 5.62 -8.13
CA GLU A 131 22.18 6.63 -7.61
C GLU A 131 23.07 7.23 -8.71
N LYS A 132 23.03 6.68 -9.86
CA LYS A 132 23.91 7.10 -10.95
C LYS A 132 23.44 8.34 -11.63
#